data_b137db53d8a7762787b2c6599926385e
#
_entry.id   b137db53d8a7762787b2c6599926385e
#
_cell.length_a   1.000
_cell.length_b   1.000
_cell.length_c   1.000
_cell.angle_alpha   90.00
_cell.angle_beta   90.00
_cell.angle_gamma   90.00
#
_symmetry.space_group_name_H-M   'P 1'
#
loop_
_entity.id
_entity.type
_entity.pdbx_description
1 polymer ?
#
loop_
_entity_poly.entity_id
_entity_poly.type
_entity_poly.pdbx_seq_one_letter_code
_entity_poly.pdbx_strand_id
1 'polypeptide(L)'
;MNSLNSKEYKIYAVFLDNLAKELTKFYYSKLNQTFKVSNKLKGKGYDPVTTSDKAFEKFIRSKINKRFPTHQVIGEEFGHKKSASNFTWVIDPIDGTRSFVIGNPTWSNLISLNFKGNPVLGMANFPILKKYYINFSDKIAYVVNNGKKKKITVNKKVTFSNIKVSAAFHGWLSLDKQKKIPKILKLMQFPCSDALSYAHLAEGRVDAVIQCSNKIWDIHPVMPIIKAAGGVISTWNNKNAVLAGNILVSANQSIHNKLLKLLRPALK
;
A
#
# COMPACT_ATOMS: atom_id res chain seq x y z
N MET A 1 0.66 -19.59 -16.40
CA MET A 1 1.42 -19.01 -15.28
C MET A 1 1.45 -17.49 -15.45
N ASN A 2 0.96 -16.74 -14.45
CA ASN A 2 0.90 -15.26 -14.46
C ASN A 2 2.03 -14.66 -13.63
N SER A 3 3.26 -15.16 -13.77
CA SER A 3 4.42 -14.67 -13.04
C SER A 3 5.53 -14.26 -13.99
N LEU A 4 6.31 -13.28 -13.59
CA LEU A 4 7.53 -12.86 -14.28
C LEU A 4 8.62 -13.93 -14.12
N ASN A 5 9.51 -14.03 -15.11
CA ASN A 5 10.77 -14.78 -14.92
C ASN A 5 11.77 -13.96 -14.09
N SER A 6 12.86 -14.61 -13.63
CA SER A 6 13.84 -13.98 -12.74
C SER A 6 14.54 -12.76 -13.38
N LYS A 7 14.75 -12.75 -14.69
CA LYS A 7 15.36 -11.61 -15.42
C LYS A 7 14.43 -10.41 -15.45
N GLU A 8 13.14 -10.65 -15.72
CA GLU A 8 12.12 -9.61 -15.70
C GLU A 8 11.94 -9.02 -14.30
N TYR A 9 11.84 -9.87 -13.26
CA TYR A 9 11.82 -9.39 -11.87
C TYR A 9 12.98 -8.45 -11.57
N LYS A 10 14.21 -8.81 -11.97
CA LYS A 10 15.40 -8.00 -11.72
C LYS A 10 15.32 -6.63 -12.40
N ILE A 11 14.88 -6.58 -13.68
CA ILE A 11 14.75 -5.33 -14.43
C ILE A 11 13.80 -4.35 -13.73
N TYR A 12 12.60 -4.82 -13.40
CA TYR A 12 11.57 -3.97 -12.82
C TYR A 12 11.84 -3.62 -11.35
N ALA A 13 12.40 -4.56 -10.57
CA ALA A 13 12.76 -4.30 -9.18
C ALA A 13 13.89 -3.27 -9.07
N VAL A 14 14.91 -3.33 -9.93
CA VAL A 14 15.96 -2.33 -9.98
C VAL A 14 15.42 -0.96 -10.39
N PHE A 15 14.47 -0.91 -11.33
CA PHE A 15 13.81 0.34 -11.69
C PHE A 15 13.08 0.95 -10.49
N LEU A 16 12.27 0.17 -9.76
CA LEU A 16 11.54 0.62 -8.57
C LEU A 16 12.48 1.04 -7.43
N ASP A 17 13.57 0.30 -7.21
CA ASP A 17 14.59 0.62 -6.20
C ASP A 17 15.23 1.99 -6.46
N ASN A 18 15.56 2.28 -7.71
CA ASN A 18 16.09 3.57 -8.13
C ASN A 18 15.02 4.68 -8.03
N LEU A 19 13.80 4.38 -8.44
CA LEU A 19 12.70 5.34 -8.41
C LEU A 19 12.37 5.76 -6.97
N ALA A 20 12.43 4.85 -5.98
CA ALA A 20 12.24 5.20 -4.56
C ALA A 20 13.24 6.26 -4.07
N LYS A 21 14.52 6.12 -4.45
CA LYS A 21 15.58 7.08 -4.13
C LYS A 21 15.34 8.42 -4.82
N GLU A 22 14.95 8.40 -6.10
CA GLU A 22 14.65 9.60 -6.87
C GLU A 22 13.42 10.34 -6.32
N LEU A 23 12.38 9.64 -5.87
CA LEU A 23 11.18 10.22 -5.24
C LEU A 23 11.53 10.92 -3.93
N THR A 24 12.34 10.29 -3.09
CA THR A 24 12.82 10.92 -1.84
C THR A 24 13.64 12.18 -2.16
N LYS A 25 14.55 12.14 -3.14
CA LYS A 25 15.31 13.30 -3.59
C LYS A 25 14.39 14.40 -4.15
N PHE A 26 13.40 14.02 -4.95
CA PHE A 26 12.43 14.95 -5.56
C PHE A 26 11.62 15.67 -4.48
N TYR A 27 11.15 14.97 -3.44
CA TYR A 27 10.49 15.59 -2.29
C TYR A 27 11.36 16.67 -1.67
N TYR A 28 12.57 16.34 -1.23
CA TYR A 28 13.45 17.28 -0.54
C TYR A 28 13.93 18.44 -1.41
N SER A 29 14.04 18.26 -2.72
CA SER A 29 14.51 19.31 -3.62
C SER A 29 13.40 20.22 -4.18
N LYS A 30 12.13 19.78 -4.18
CA LYS A 30 11.06 20.47 -4.90
C LYS A 30 9.75 20.61 -4.13
N LEU A 31 9.42 19.70 -3.20
CA LEU A 31 8.08 19.58 -2.63
C LEU A 31 8.01 19.72 -1.10
N ASN A 32 9.13 19.84 -0.41
CA ASN A 32 9.17 20.05 1.05
C ASN A 32 8.87 21.48 1.49
N GLN A 33 8.40 22.32 0.55
CA GLN A 33 8.03 23.71 0.77
C GLN A 33 6.50 23.85 0.82
N THR A 34 5.99 25.03 0.45
CA THR A 34 4.56 25.31 0.43
C THR A 34 3.82 24.51 -0.66
N PHE A 35 2.66 23.95 -0.32
CA PHE A 35 1.75 23.31 -1.25
C PHE A 35 0.33 23.87 -1.08
N LYS A 36 -0.48 23.76 -2.14
CA LYS A 36 -1.91 24.14 -2.09
C LYS A 36 -2.74 22.87 -1.87
N VAL A 37 -3.74 22.97 -1.02
CA VAL A 37 -4.70 21.90 -0.73
C VAL A 37 -6.02 22.22 -1.41
N SER A 38 -6.63 21.23 -2.04
CA SER A 38 -7.98 21.28 -2.59
C SER A 38 -8.78 20.08 -2.06
N ASN A 39 -10.10 20.17 -2.01
CA ASN A 39 -10.97 19.05 -1.68
C ASN A 39 -11.50 18.41 -2.97
N LYS A 40 -11.34 17.10 -3.17
CA LYS A 40 -11.89 16.35 -4.32
C LYS A 40 -13.41 16.26 -4.25
N LEU A 41 -14.00 16.30 -3.05
CA LEU A 41 -15.45 16.19 -2.85
C LEU A 41 -16.14 17.53 -3.03
N LYS A 42 -17.23 17.51 -3.81
CA LYS A 42 -18.20 18.63 -3.90
C LYS A 42 -19.31 18.36 -2.91
N GLY A 43 -19.34 19.07 -1.76
CA GLY A 43 -20.37 18.91 -0.74
C GLY A 43 -19.84 18.42 0.61
N LYS A 44 -20.58 17.53 1.30
CA LYS A 44 -20.18 17.02 2.61
C LYS A 44 -19.03 16.01 2.48
N GLY A 45 -18.02 16.13 3.34
CA GLY A 45 -16.85 15.25 3.40
C GLY A 45 -15.55 15.98 3.06
N TYR A 46 -14.42 15.31 3.36
CA TYR A 46 -13.08 15.84 3.14
C TYR A 46 -12.21 14.76 2.52
N ASP A 47 -11.82 14.98 1.27
CA ASP A 47 -10.89 14.15 0.49
C ASP A 47 -9.84 15.08 -0.13
N PRO A 48 -8.75 15.36 0.61
CA PRO A 48 -7.76 16.34 0.18
C PRO A 48 -6.91 15.82 -0.97
N VAL A 49 -6.57 16.74 -1.87
CA VAL A 49 -5.51 16.59 -2.86
C VAL A 49 -4.62 17.82 -2.82
N THR A 50 -3.33 17.64 -2.98
CA THR A 50 -2.37 18.75 -2.99
C THR A 50 -1.74 18.93 -4.36
N THR A 51 -1.11 20.08 -4.57
CA THR A 51 -0.28 20.28 -5.76
C THR A 51 0.89 19.29 -5.81
N SER A 52 1.30 18.78 -4.64
CA SER A 52 2.37 17.78 -4.51
C SER A 52 1.95 16.41 -5.04
N ASP A 53 0.69 15.97 -4.82
CA ASP A 53 0.15 14.72 -5.40
C ASP A 53 0.32 14.72 -6.91
N LYS A 54 -0.13 15.80 -7.56
CA LYS A 54 -0.04 15.96 -9.02
C LYS A 54 1.41 16.03 -9.50
N ALA A 55 2.29 16.69 -8.75
CA ALA A 55 3.69 16.81 -9.11
C ALA A 55 4.42 15.44 -9.01
N PHE A 56 4.17 14.68 -7.95
CA PHE A 56 4.70 13.32 -7.81
C PHE A 56 4.20 12.40 -8.93
N GLU A 57 2.90 12.40 -9.22
CA GLU A 57 2.37 11.51 -10.26
C GLU A 57 2.93 11.86 -11.64
N LYS A 58 3.07 13.14 -11.99
CA LYS A 58 3.74 13.58 -13.23
C LYS A 58 5.18 13.10 -13.29
N PHE A 59 5.92 13.21 -12.18
CA PHE A 59 7.30 12.73 -12.09
C PHE A 59 7.39 11.22 -12.30
N ILE A 60 6.57 10.43 -11.60
CA ILE A 60 6.54 8.97 -11.71
C ILE A 60 6.19 8.54 -13.13
N ARG A 61 5.13 9.12 -13.72
CA ARG A 61 4.72 8.83 -15.10
C ARG A 61 5.81 9.15 -16.11
N SER A 62 6.53 10.25 -15.93
CA SER A 62 7.68 10.62 -16.79
C SER A 62 8.77 9.54 -16.76
N LYS A 63 9.13 9.04 -15.57
CA LYS A 63 10.14 7.98 -15.41
C LYS A 63 9.69 6.65 -16.03
N ILE A 64 8.43 6.26 -15.80
CA ILE A 64 7.85 5.05 -16.39
C ILE A 64 7.80 5.17 -17.92
N ASN A 65 7.27 6.26 -18.45
CA ASN A 65 7.16 6.46 -19.90
C ASN A 65 8.52 6.48 -20.61
N LYS A 66 9.56 7.06 -19.98
CA LYS A 66 10.90 7.06 -20.52
C LYS A 66 11.49 5.65 -20.63
N ARG A 67 11.23 4.78 -19.63
CA ARG A 67 11.85 3.44 -19.56
C ARG A 67 10.99 2.34 -20.18
N PHE A 68 9.65 2.49 -20.08
CA PHE A 68 8.64 1.50 -20.49
C PHE A 68 7.50 2.20 -21.27
N PRO A 69 7.76 2.79 -22.44
CA PRO A 69 6.82 3.64 -23.16
C PRO A 69 5.52 2.93 -23.58
N THR A 70 5.59 1.61 -23.75
CA THR A 70 4.45 0.77 -24.16
C THR A 70 3.56 0.33 -23.01
N HIS A 71 4.00 0.48 -21.74
CA HIS A 71 3.23 0.02 -20.60
C HIS A 71 2.02 0.93 -20.32
N GLN A 72 0.96 0.32 -19.78
CA GLN A 72 -0.19 1.03 -19.25
C GLN A 72 0.19 1.71 -17.91
N VAL A 73 -0.50 2.80 -17.58
CA VAL A 73 -0.33 3.49 -16.30
C VAL A 73 -1.71 3.90 -15.77
N ILE A 74 -2.05 3.47 -14.58
CA ILE A 74 -3.22 3.90 -13.81
C ILE A 74 -2.70 4.69 -12.61
N GLY A 75 -3.16 5.91 -12.42
CA GLY A 75 -2.82 6.72 -11.26
C GLY A 75 -4.05 7.40 -10.70
N GLU A 76 -3.96 7.77 -9.43
CA GLU A 76 -5.06 8.40 -8.71
C GLU A 76 -5.44 9.76 -9.28
N GLU A 77 -4.45 10.57 -9.71
CA GLU A 77 -4.67 11.97 -10.09
C GLU A 77 -4.89 12.17 -11.60
N PHE A 78 -4.25 11.39 -12.45
CA PHE A 78 -4.33 11.53 -13.91
C PHE A 78 -4.96 10.32 -14.63
N GLY A 79 -5.58 9.42 -13.87
CA GLY A 79 -6.37 8.32 -14.45
C GLY A 79 -5.53 7.31 -15.24
N HIS A 80 -6.13 6.74 -16.30
CA HIS A 80 -5.59 5.59 -17.02
C HIS A 80 -5.01 5.96 -18.40
N LYS A 81 -3.70 5.79 -18.59
CA LYS A 81 -3.06 5.70 -19.90
C LYS A 81 -3.15 4.26 -20.40
N LYS A 82 -4.06 3.99 -21.32
CA LYS A 82 -4.29 2.66 -21.93
C LYS A 82 -3.24 2.34 -23.00
N SER A 83 -2.92 1.06 -23.16
CA SER A 83 -2.17 0.49 -24.28
C SER A 83 -2.50 -0.99 -24.44
N ALA A 84 -1.95 -1.66 -25.46
CA ALA A 84 -2.09 -3.10 -25.66
C ALA A 84 -1.19 -3.96 -24.75
N SER A 85 -0.41 -3.36 -23.87
CA SER A 85 0.51 -4.07 -22.99
C SER A 85 -0.20 -4.89 -21.92
N ASN A 86 0.35 -6.06 -21.61
CA ASN A 86 -0.05 -6.85 -20.44
C ASN A 86 0.49 -6.25 -19.10
N PHE A 87 1.37 -5.26 -19.17
CA PHE A 87 1.95 -4.58 -18.01
C PHE A 87 1.21 -3.29 -17.71
N THR A 88 0.82 -3.11 -16.45
CA THR A 88 0.15 -1.90 -15.96
C THR A 88 0.85 -1.44 -14.68
N TRP A 89 1.33 -0.21 -14.68
CA TRP A 89 1.78 0.48 -13.47
C TRP A 89 0.56 1.06 -12.75
N VAL A 90 0.44 0.84 -11.45
CA VAL A 90 -0.60 1.45 -10.60
C VAL A 90 0.09 2.34 -9.58
N ILE A 91 -0.36 3.60 -9.47
CA ILE A 91 0.33 4.66 -8.75
C ILE A 91 -0.63 5.33 -7.78
N ASP A 92 -0.23 5.43 -6.51
CA ASP A 92 -0.69 6.43 -5.57
C ASP A 92 0.47 7.40 -5.31
N PRO A 93 0.36 8.65 -5.74
CA PRO A 93 1.45 9.62 -5.57
C PRO A 93 1.69 9.99 -4.11
N ILE A 94 0.64 10.11 -3.29
CA ILE A 94 0.72 10.38 -1.84
C ILE A 94 -0.40 9.60 -1.12
N ASP A 95 -0.14 8.33 -0.79
CA ASP A 95 -0.97 7.60 0.15
C ASP A 95 -0.91 8.26 1.53
N GLY A 96 -2.07 8.47 2.14
CA GLY A 96 -2.16 9.24 3.37
C GLY A 96 -2.08 10.75 3.16
N THR A 97 -2.75 11.32 2.17
CA THR A 97 -2.76 12.77 1.90
C THR A 97 -3.16 13.59 3.12
N ARG A 98 -4.04 13.07 3.98
CA ARG A 98 -4.39 13.72 5.27
C ARG A 98 -3.18 13.83 6.19
N SER A 99 -2.36 12.78 6.28
CA SER A 99 -1.09 12.77 7.02
C SER A 99 -0.11 13.78 6.42
N PHE A 100 -0.01 13.83 5.09
CA PHE A 100 0.83 14.79 4.38
C PHE A 100 0.45 16.24 4.71
N VAL A 101 -0.85 16.58 4.65
CA VAL A 101 -1.38 17.94 4.89
C VAL A 101 -1.07 18.44 6.30
N ILE A 102 -1.10 17.59 7.31
CA ILE A 102 -0.81 17.97 8.70
C ILE A 102 0.67 17.81 9.10
N GLY A 103 1.55 17.46 8.14
CA GLY A 103 2.99 17.26 8.40
C GLY A 103 3.34 15.96 9.14
N ASN A 104 2.44 14.98 9.20
CA ASN A 104 2.73 13.66 9.77
C ASN A 104 3.64 12.88 8.79
N PRO A 105 4.77 12.28 9.26
CA PRO A 105 5.77 11.65 8.40
C PRO A 105 5.36 10.28 7.84
N THR A 106 4.12 9.83 8.05
CA THR A 106 3.67 8.46 7.72
C THR A 106 3.14 8.28 6.30
N TRP A 107 2.95 9.37 5.54
CA TRP A 107 2.54 9.31 4.14
C TRP A 107 3.58 8.63 3.24
N SER A 108 3.14 8.09 2.11
CA SER A 108 4.01 7.34 1.21
C SER A 108 3.70 7.56 -0.28
N ASN A 109 4.70 7.27 -1.15
CA ASN A 109 4.45 7.04 -2.55
C ASN A 109 4.27 5.53 -2.77
N LEU A 110 3.20 5.11 -3.40
CA LEU A 110 2.90 3.71 -3.67
C LEU A 110 2.94 3.43 -5.17
N ILE A 111 3.70 2.41 -5.57
CA ILE A 111 3.80 2.03 -6.99
C ILE A 111 3.80 0.52 -7.11
N SER A 112 2.94 -0.03 -7.96
CA SER A 112 3.01 -1.43 -8.36
C SER A 112 3.18 -1.61 -9.86
N LEU A 113 3.81 -2.72 -10.23
CA LEU A 113 3.72 -3.30 -11.55
C LEU A 113 2.78 -4.49 -11.51
N ASN A 114 1.72 -4.41 -12.30
CA ASN A 114 0.80 -5.52 -12.52
C ASN A 114 1.11 -6.19 -13.85
N PHE A 115 1.03 -7.52 -13.87
CA PHE A 115 1.09 -8.32 -15.09
C PHE A 115 -0.24 -9.04 -15.28
N LYS A 116 -0.90 -8.83 -16.42
CA LYS A 116 -2.25 -9.36 -16.70
C LYS A 116 -3.22 -9.11 -15.53
N GLY A 117 -3.26 -7.88 -15.04
CA GLY A 117 -4.14 -7.44 -13.96
C GLY A 117 -3.71 -7.85 -12.54
N ASN A 118 -2.67 -8.67 -12.35
CA ASN A 118 -2.21 -9.12 -11.04
C ASN A 118 -0.96 -8.37 -10.59
N PRO A 119 -0.92 -7.78 -9.37
CA PRO A 119 0.27 -7.16 -8.83
C PRO A 119 1.40 -8.18 -8.64
N VAL A 120 2.55 -7.94 -9.30
CA VAL A 120 3.72 -8.83 -9.24
C VAL A 120 4.91 -8.17 -8.54
N LEU A 121 5.04 -6.85 -8.66
CA LEU A 121 6.02 -6.05 -7.92
C LEU A 121 5.33 -4.86 -7.28
N GLY A 122 5.84 -4.45 -6.11
CA GLY A 122 5.35 -3.30 -5.39
C GLY A 122 6.46 -2.57 -4.64
N MET A 123 6.27 -1.28 -4.46
CA MET A 123 7.13 -0.40 -3.70
C MET A 123 6.28 0.58 -2.89
N ALA A 124 6.61 0.72 -1.61
CA ALA A 124 6.07 1.73 -0.70
C ALA A 124 7.23 2.58 -0.17
N ASN A 125 7.31 3.82 -0.63
CA ASN A 125 8.37 4.77 -0.27
C ASN A 125 7.85 5.79 0.74
N PHE A 126 8.57 5.95 1.85
CA PHE A 126 8.30 6.90 2.94
C PHE A 126 9.42 7.94 2.97
N PRO A 127 9.32 9.03 2.21
CA PRO A 127 10.40 10.00 2.03
C PRO A 127 10.90 10.61 3.34
N ILE A 128 9.99 11.02 4.22
CA ILE A 128 10.34 11.64 5.52
C ILE A 128 11.11 10.67 6.41
N LEU A 129 10.72 9.39 6.39
CA LEU A 129 11.37 8.34 7.18
C LEU A 129 12.67 7.84 6.54
N LYS A 130 13.02 8.31 5.32
CA LYS A 130 14.16 7.83 4.50
C LYS A 130 14.17 6.31 4.39
N LYS A 131 12.98 5.73 4.21
CA LYS A 131 12.73 4.29 4.24
C LYS A 131 11.80 3.89 3.08
N TYR A 132 12.07 2.76 2.45
CA TYR A 132 11.12 2.16 1.50
C TYR A 132 11.11 0.64 1.62
N TYR A 133 9.99 0.07 1.21
CA TYR A 133 9.74 -1.37 1.17
C TYR A 133 9.51 -1.80 -0.28
N ILE A 134 10.06 -2.95 -0.66
CA ILE A 134 10.00 -3.44 -2.04
C ILE A 134 10.15 -4.96 -2.06
N ASN A 135 9.43 -5.67 -2.94
CA ASN A 135 9.76 -7.05 -3.25
C ASN A 135 10.66 -7.16 -4.48
N PHE A 136 11.55 -8.15 -4.48
CA PHE A 136 12.47 -8.45 -5.60
C PHE A 136 12.10 -9.76 -6.31
N SER A 137 11.19 -10.51 -5.73
CA SER A 137 10.54 -11.69 -6.30
C SER A 137 9.23 -11.95 -5.56
N ASP A 138 8.55 -13.01 -5.93
CA ASP A 138 7.36 -13.50 -5.21
C ASP A 138 7.64 -14.01 -3.79
N LYS A 139 8.92 -14.24 -3.42
CA LYS A 139 9.38 -14.83 -2.14
C LYS A 139 10.32 -13.95 -1.35
N ILE A 140 10.74 -12.81 -1.87
CA ILE A 140 11.76 -11.98 -1.25
C ILE A 140 11.32 -10.52 -1.23
N ALA A 141 11.16 -9.98 -0.04
CA ALA A 141 10.93 -8.56 0.19
C ALA A 141 12.02 -7.96 1.10
N TYR A 142 12.24 -6.68 0.92
CA TYR A 142 13.23 -5.91 1.67
C TYR A 142 12.64 -4.60 2.19
N VAL A 143 13.15 -4.18 3.34
CA VAL A 143 13.17 -2.78 3.75
C VAL A 143 14.55 -2.21 3.44
N VAL A 144 14.56 -0.99 2.88
CA VAL A 144 15.78 -0.18 2.79
C VAL A 144 15.59 1.04 3.69
N ASN A 145 16.47 1.21 4.65
CA ASN A 145 16.42 2.28 5.64
C ASN A 145 17.78 3.00 5.65
N ASN A 146 17.79 4.31 5.35
CA ASN A 146 19.02 5.08 5.21
C ASN A 146 20.08 4.36 4.32
N GLY A 147 19.64 3.78 3.19
CA GLY A 147 20.48 3.05 2.26
C GLY A 147 20.86 1.62 2.67
N LYS A 148 20.60 1.21 3.90
CA LYS A 148 20.85 -0.16 4.39
C LYS A 148 19.68 -1.07 4.07
N LYS A 149 19.94 -2.14 3.29
CA LYS A 149 18.96 -3.12 2.82
C LYS A 149 18.89 -4.31 3.77
N LYS A 150 17.67 -4.65 4.24
CA LYS A 150 17.41 -5.79 5.11
C LYS A 150 16.23 -6.60 4.57
N LYS A 151 16.39 -7.94 4.46
CA LYS A 151 15.27 -8.85 4.15
C LYS A 151 14.24 -8.82 5.28
N ILE A 152 12.97 -8.79 4.91
CA ILE A 152 11.85 -8.76 5.86
C ILE A 152 11.00 -10.01 5.78
N THR A 153 10.40 -10.36 6.90
CA THR A 153 9.43 -11.43 7.04
C THR A 153 8.40 -11.06 8.10
N VAL A 154 7.17 -11.52 7.92
CA VAL A 154 6.11 -11.40 8.93
C VAL A 154 6.47 -12.14 10.22
N ASN A 155 5.81 -11.83 11.33
CA ASN A 155 5.95 -12.57 12.59
C ASN A 155 5.25 -13.93 12.49
N LYS A 156 5.99 -14.98 12.16
CA LYS A 156 5.46 -16.34 11.98
C LYS A 156 5.04 -17.01 13.28
N LYS A 157 5.57 -16.55 14.44
CA LYS A 157 5.36 -17.19 15.75
C LYS A 157 4.15 -16.63 16.51
N VAL A 158 3.45 -15.64 15.96
CA VAL A 158 2.32 -14.99 16.62
C VAL A 158 1.14 -15.96 16.81
N THR A 159 0.52 -15.88 17.97
CA THR A 159 -0.74 -16.55 18.31
C THR A 159 -1.85 -15.51 18.46
N PHE A 160 -3.11 -15.95 18.51
CA PHE A 160 -4.23 -15.04 18.65
C PHE A 160 -4.28 -14.34 20.02
N SER A 161 -3.70 -14.94 21.06
CA SER A 161 -3.68 -14.39 22.42
C SER A 161 -2.74 -13.19 22.59
N ASN A 162 -1.70 -13.08 21.73
CA ASN A 162 -0.71 -12.00 21.80
C ASN A 162 -0.63 -11.18 20.51
N ILE A 163 -1.71 -11.18 19.71
CA ILE A 163 -1.77 -10.50 18.43
C ILE A 163 -1.71 -8.98 18.58
N LYS A 164 -0.90 -8.34 17.75
CA LYS A 164 -0.83 -6.90 17.58
C LYS A 164 -1.65 -6.49 16.35
N VAL A 165 -2.79 -5.85 16.58
CA VAL A 165 -3.71 -5.42 15.52
C VAL A 165 -3.63 -3.90 15.32
N SER A 166 -3.33 -3.49 14.10
CA SER A 166 -3.45 -2.13 13.63
C SER A 166 -4.70 -2.02 12.76
N ALA A 167 -5.62 -1.14 13.09
CA ALA A 167 -6.85 -0.99 12.30
C ALA A 167 -7.33 0.45 12.28
N ALA A 168 -7.94 0.85 11.16
CA ALA A 168 -8.62 2.13 11.03
C ALA A 168 -9.79 2.00 10.05
N PHE A 169 -10.86 2.69 10.40
CA PHE A 169 -12.05 2.73 9.56
C PHE A 169 -12.29 4.13 8.97
N HIS A 170 -11.54 5.15 9.39
CA HIS A 170 -11.53 6.53 8.87
C HIS A 170 -12.92 7.13 8.58
N GLY A 171 -13.94 6.73 9.36
CA GLY A 171 -15.34 7.11 9.11
C GLY A 171 -16.03 6.37 7.94
N TRP A 172 -15.33 5.50 7.21
CA TRP A 172 -15.89 4.74 6.10
C TRP A 172 -16.73 3.53 6.52
N LEU A 173 -16.55 3.03 7.72
CA LEU A 173 -17.40 2.00 8.31
C LEU A 173 -18.40 2.66 9.26
N SER A 174 -19.70 2.50 8.97
CA SER A 174 -20.76 3.09 9.79
C SER A 174 -20.71 2.60 11.25
N LEU A 175 -21.17 3.41 12.19
CA LEU A 175 -21.22 3.04 13.62
C LEU A 175 -22.01 1.76 13.85
N ASP A 176 -23.10 1.53 13.11
CA ASP A 176 -23.90 0.31 13.25
C ASP A 176 -23.15 -0.94 12.84
N LYS A 177 -22.31 -0.84 11.79
CA LYS A 177 -21.41 -1.94 11.40
C LYS A 177 -20.30 -2.14 12.42
N GLN A 178 -19.74 -1.07 12.98
CA GLN A 178 -18.73 -1.16 14.04
C GLN A 178 -19.28 -1.84 15.30
N LYS A 179 -20.51 -1.52 15.70
CA LYS A 179 -21.20 -2.18 16.84
C LYS A 179 -21.33 -3.69 16.66
N LYS A 180 -21.37 -4.19 15.41
CA LYS A 180 -21.44 -5.63 15.09
C LYS A 180 -20.10 -6.38 15.28
N ILE A 181 -18.98 -5.69 15.44
CA ILE A 181 -17.64 -6.26 15.54
C ILE A 181 -16.88 -5.85 16.82
N PRO A 182 -17.50 -5.93 18.02
CA PRO A 182 -16.89 -5.42 19.26
C PRO A 182 -15.60 -6.14 19.63
N LYS A 183 -15.42 -7.42 19.25
CA LYS A 183 -14.19 -8.16 19.46
C LYS A 183 -13.03 -7.62 18.60
N ILE A 184 -13.30 -7.15 17.39
CA ILE A 184 -12.30 -6.47 16.55
C ILE A 184 -11.92 -5.13 17.20
N LEU A 185 -12.90 -4.33 17.62
CA LEU A 185 -12.64 -3.03 18.27
C LEU A 185 -11.74 -3.17 19.50
N LYS A 186 -11.94 -4.21 20.32
CA LYS A 186 -11.08 -4.52 21.47
C LYS A 186 -9.63 -4.90 21.09
N LEU A 187 -9.41 -5.40 19.86
CA LEU A 187 -8.08 -5.76 19.36
C LEU A 187 -7.33 -4.56 18.74
N MET A 188 -8.00 -3.44 18.48
CA MET A 188 -7.43 -2.25 17.82
C MET A 188 -6.60 -1.43 18.82
N GLN A 189 -5.42 -1.93 19.18
CA GLN A 189 -4.56 -1.30 20.19
C GLN A 189 -3.35 -0.57 19.60
N PHE A 190 -3.08 -0.75 18.31
CA PHE A 190 -1.93 -0.13 17.65
C PHE A 190 -2.40 0.92 16.64
N PRO A 191 -1.68 2.06 16.53
CA PRO A 191 -2.04 3.08 15.56
C PRO A 191 -2.00 2.53 14.14
N CYS A 192 -2.94 2.98 13.31
CA CYS A 192 -2.99 2.69 11.90
C CYS A 192 -2.58 3.93 11.10
N SER A 193 -1.61 3.76 10.23
CA SER A 193 -1.01 4.82 9.42
C SER A 193 -0.93 4.34 7.97
N ASP A 194 -2.06 4.32 7.31
CA ASP A 194 -2.22 4.00 5.88
C ASP A 194 -1.29 2.84 5.43
N ALA A 195 -0.54 2.96 4.36
CA ALA A 195 0.37 1.94 3.88
C ALA A 195 1.51 1.57 4.84
N LEU A 196 1.90 2.46 5.76
CA LEU A 196 2.94 2.15 6.74
C LEU A 196 2.53 0.98 7.65
N SER A 197 1.24 0.82 7.93
CA SER A 197 0.72 -0.32 8.70
C SER A 197 0.94 -1.65 7.97
N TYR A 198 0.70 -1.68 6.67
CA TYR A 198 0.99 -2.86 5.83
C TYR A 198 2.49 -3.17 5.77
N ALA A 199 3.32 -2.13 5.67
CA ALA A 199 4.77 -2.25 5.70
C ALA A 199 5.27 -2.78 7.05
N HIS A 200 4.72 -2.31 8.16
CA HIS A 200 5.03 -2.83 9.51
C HIS A 200 4.63 -4.30 9.68
N LEU A 201 3.51 -4.73 9.09
CA LEU A 201 3.15 -6.15 9.08
C LEU A 201 4.18 -6.98 8.31
N ALA A 202 4.57 -6.53 7.12
CA ALA A 202 5.57 -7.23 6.31
C ALA A 202 6.95 -7.31 7.01
N GLU A 203 7.26 -6.33 7.88
CA GLU A 203 8.48 -6.30 8.72
C GLU A 203 8.32 -7.11 10.04
N GLY A 204 7.12 -7.65 10.32
CA GLY A 204 6.83 -8.44 11.53
C GLY A 204 6.64 -7.60 12.81
N ARG A 205 6.38 -6.29 12.68
CA ARG A 205 6.16 -5.35 13.80
C ARG A 205 4.74 -5.40 14.34
N VAL A 206 3.75 -5.57 13.45
CA VAL A 206 2.35 -5.86 13.76
C VAL A 206 1.94 -7.15 13.10
N ASP A 207 0.86 -7.77 13.57
CA ASP A 207 0.49 -9.14 13.19
C ASP A 207 -0.79 -9.18 12.35
N ALA A 208 -1.59 -8.12 12.41
CA ALA A 208 -2.74 -7.94 11.51
C ALA A 208 -2.99 -6.46 11.24
N VAL A 209 -3.47 -6.19 10.02
CA VAL A 209 -3.94 -4.86 9.59
C VAL A 209 -5.35 -4.99 9.03
N ILE A 210 -6.27 -4.14 9.50
CA ILE A 210 -7.66 -4.13 9.10
C ILE A 210 -8.03 -2.72 8.65
N GLN A 211 -8.30 -2.55 7.36
CA GLN A 211 -8.73 -1.27 6.79
C GLN A 211 -9.95 -1.46 5.90
N CYS A 212 -10.67 -0.37 5.63
CA CYS A 212 -11.84 -0.38 4.75
C CYS A 212 -11.75 0.71 3.68
N SER A 213 -12.53 0.51 2.61
CA SER A 213 -12.67 1.47 1.49
C SER A 213 -11.39 1.79 0.71
N ASN A 214 -10.40 0.87 0.74
CA ASN A 214 -9.18 1.02 -0.04
C ASN A 214 -9.47 1.01 -1.55
N LYS A 215 -8.68 1.75 -2.30
CA LYS A 215 -8.63 1.75 -3.77
C LYS A 215 -7.55 0.79 -4.26
N ILE A 216 -7.50 0.55 -5.55
CA ILE A 216 -6.48 -0.34 -6.14
C ILE A 216 -5.07 0.20 -5.96
N TRP A 217 -4.88 1.51 -5.95
CA TRP A 217 -3.59 2.15 -5.77
C TRP A 217 -3.07 2.09 -4.32
N ASP A 218 -3.95 1.94 -3.32
CA ASP A 218 -3.56 1.70 -1.92
C ASP A 218 -3.06 0.26 -1.71
N ILE A 219 -3.63 -0.70 -2.45
CA ILE A 219 -3.48 -2.14 -2.17
C ILE A 219 -2.52 -2.86 -3.12
N HIS A 220 -2.59 -2.60 -4.42
CA HIS A 220 -1.73 -3.30 -5.39
C HIS A 220 -0.24 -3.14 -5.06
N PRO A 221 0.28 -1.96 -4.62
CA PRO A 221 1.69 -1.81 -4.28
C PRO A 221 2.14 -2.62 -3.06
N VAL A 222 1.28 -2.79 -2.08
CA VAL A 222 1.63 -3.50 -0.83
C VAL A 222 1.42 -5.01 -0.93
N MET A 223 0.53 -5.49 -1.82
CA MET A 223 0.24 -6.92 -1.97
C MET A 223 1.48 -7.78 -2.23
N PRO A 224 2.33 -7.48 -3.23
CA PRO A 224 3.51 -8.29 -3.52
C PRO A 224 4.52 -8.28 -2.38
N ILE A 225 4.67 -7.15 -1.68
CA ILE A 225 5.56 -7.00 -0.52
C ILE A 225 5.09 -7.91 0.61
N ILE A 226 3.79 -7.87 0.95
CA ILE A 226 3.18 -8.68 2.00
C ILE A 226 3.33 -10.17 1.70
N LYS A 227 2.98 -10.59 0.47
CA LYS A 227 3.08 -12.00 0.05
C LYS A 227 4.53 -12.49 0.08
N ALA A 228 5.47 -11.70 -0.44
CA ALA A 228 6.89 -12.05 -0.45
C ALA A 228 7.50 -12.11 0.97
N ALA A 229 6.95 -11.36 1.92
CA ALA A 229 7.29 -11.44 3.35
C ALA A 229 6.63 -12.64 4.07
N GLY A 230 5.70 -13.35 3.41
CA GLY A 230 4.99 -14.52 3.93
C GLY A 230 3.66 -14.21 4.64
N GLY A 231 3.12 -13.00 4.46
CA GLY A 231 1.82 -12.59 4.98
C GLY A 231 0.65 -13.06 4.09
N VAL A 232 -0.54 -13.04 4.66
CA VAL A 232 -1.81 -13.38 4.02
C VAL A 232 -2.61 -12.11 3.83
N ILE A 233 -3.19 -11.91 2.64
CA ILE A 233 -4.01 -10.75 2.31
C ILE A 233 -5.26 -11.17 1.56
N SER A 234 -6.42 -10.68 1.99
CA SER A 234 -7.70 -10.82 1.29
C SER A 234 -8.64 -9.64 1.57
N THR A 235 -9.76 -9.59 0.87
CA THR A 235 -10.89 -8.77 1.31
C THR A 235 -11.55 -9.38 2.56
N TRP A 236 -12.38 -8.62 3.30
CA TRP A 236 -13.10 -9.12 4.50
C TRP A 236 -14.05 -10.30 4.20
N ASN A 237 -14.51 -10.44 2.96
CA ASN A 237 -15.30 -11.59 2.52
C ASN A 237 -14.47 -12.70 1.88
N ASN A 238 -13.16 -12.72 2.18
CA ASN A 238 -12.20 -13.74 1.73
C ASN A 238 -12.05 -13.86 0.20
N LYS A 239 -12.29 -12.75 -0.53
CA LYS A 239 -12.02 -12.68 -1.97
C LYS A 239 -10.61 -12.15 -2.23
N ASN A 240 -10.16 -12.25 -3.48
CA ASN A 240 -8.86 -11.73 -3.90
C ASN A 240 -8.75 -10.22 -3.61
N ALA A 241 -7.67 -9.80 -2.96
CA ALA A 241 -7.41 -8.41 -2.61
C ALA A 241 -7.15 -7.49 -3.82
N VAL A 242 -6.93 -8.03 -5.01
CA VAL A 242 -6.89 -7.24 -6.27
C VAL A 242 -8.16 -6.42 -6.47
N LEU A 243 -9.28 -6.83 -5.88
CA LEU A 243 -10.54 -6.10 -5.91
C LEU A 243 -10.55 -4.83 -5.03
N ALA A 244 -9.55 -4.67 -4.18
CA ALA A 244 -9.47 -3.61 -3.16
C ALA A 244 -10.69 -3.58 -2.21
N GLY A 245 -11.07 -2.41 -1.67
CA GLY A 245 -12.21 -2.30 -0.74
C GLY A 245 -11.81 -2.57 0.71
N ASN A 246 -12.57 -3.42 1.40
CA ASN A 246 -12.30 -3.75 2.81
C ASN A 246 -11.25 -4.86 2.88
N ILE A 247 -10.08 -4.56 3.43
CA ILE A 247 -8.89 -5.41 3.39
C ILE A 247 -8.52 -5.90 4.79
N LEU A 248 -8.19 -7.19 4.85
CA LEU A 248 -7.54 -7.83 5.98
C LEU A 248 -6.18 -8.36 5.54
N VAL A 249 -5.15 -8.03 6.30
CA VAL A 249 -3.81 -8.62 6.18
C VAL A 249 -3.42 -9.24 7.50
N SER A 250 -2.78 -10.39 7.47
CA SER A 250 -2.38 -11.13 8.67
C SER A 250 -1.03 -11.82 8.49
N ALA A 251 -0.31 -12.02 9.59
CA ALA A 251 0.99 -12.67 9.59
C ALA A 251 0.92 -14.17 9.24
N ASN A 252 -0.22 -14.83 9.47
CA ASN A 252 -0.42 -16.25 9.11
C ASN A 252 -1.89 -16.58 8.85
N GLN A 253 -2.13 -17.73 8.22
CA GLN A 253 -3.47 -18.17 7.80
C GLN A 253 -4.41 -18.46 8.99
N SER A 254 -3.90 -18.97 10.11
CA SER A 254 -4.69 -19.25 11.30
C SER A 254 -5.32 -17.97 11.87
N ILE A 255 -4.50 -16.92 12.05
CA ILE A 255 -4.95 -15.59 12.48
C ILE A 255 -5.93 -15.00 11.47
N HIS A 256 -5.60 -15.09 10.18
CA HIS A 256 -6.43 -14.58 9.09
C HIS A 256 -7.85 -15.15 9.17
N ASN A 257 -7.97 -16.46 9.26
CA ASN A 257 -9.27 -17.15 9.35
C ASN A 257 -10.07 -16.76 10.59
N LYS A 258 -9.41 -16.59 11.76
CA LYS A 258 -10.08 -16.12 12.98
C LYS A 258 -10.59 -14.69 12.84
N LEU A 259 -9.78 -13.78 12.28
CA LEU A 259 -10.19 -12.38 12.08
C LEU A 259 -11.30 -12.25 11.04
N LEU A 260 -11.29 -13.01 9.96
CA LEU A 260 -12.40 -13.06 8.98
C LEU A 260 -13.72 -13.45 9.64
N LYS A 261 -13.72 -14.46 10.55
CA LYS A 261 -14.91 -14.84 11.30
C LYS A 261 -15.44 -13.69 12.16
N LEU A 262 -14.55 -12.92 12.80
CA LEU A 262 -14.92 -11.78 13.63
C LEU A 262 -15.40 -10.56 12.83
N LEU A 263 -14.92 -10.38 11.59
CA LEU A 263 -15.31 -9.30 10.68
C LEU A 263 -16.65 -9.59 9.96
N ARG A 264 -17.02 -10.87 9.81
CA ARG A 264 -18.20 -11.30 9.08
C ARG A 264 -19.51 -10.57 9.45
N PRO A 265 -19.81 -10.24 10.73
CA PRO A 265 -21.02 -9.50 11.08
C PRO A 265 -21.10 -8.11 10.43
N ALA A 266 -19.97 -7.43 10.16
CA ALA A 266 -19.96 -6.12 9.53
C ALA A 266 -20.21 -6.15 8.01
N LEU A 267 -20.24 -7.33 7.38
CA LEU A 267 -20.55 -7.51 5.96
C LEU A 267 -22.06 -7.54 5.67
N LYS A 268 -22.86 -7.75 6.71
CA LYS A 268 -24.32 -7.68 6.70
C LYS A 268 -24.75 -6.26 7.12
#